data_596b8d2c87e1ecf8710f25c0ae7e8f4d
#
_entry.id   596b8d2c87e1ecf8710f25c0ae7e8f4d
#
_cell.length_a   1.000
_cell.length_b   1.000
_cell.length_c   1.000
_cell.angle_alpha   90.00
_cell.angle_beta   90.00
_cell.angle_gamma   90.00
#
_symmetry.space_group_name_H-M   'P 1'
#
loop_
_entity.id
_entity.type
_entity.pdbx_description
1 polymer ?
#
loop_
_entity_poly.entity_id
_entity_poly.type
_entity_poly.pdbx_seq_one_letter_code
_entity_poly.pdbx_strand_id
1 'polypeptide(L)'
;MENIKLAVIGLGYVGLPLARLFATRYPVVGYDVKRERVAALMEGRDATQEVSDELLRSVLLPRLPEEGEAGLFCTSDAEQLRGCNYYIVAVPTPVDLHHSPDLTPLYSASETVGKVLGRGDIVIYESTVCPGITEDECVPLSLIHI
;
A
#
# COMPACT_ATOMS: atom_id res chain seq x y z
N MET A 1 -15.64 -17.92 6.12
CA MET A 1 -15.04 -16.94 5.20
C MET A 1 -13.99 -16.13 5.96
N GLU A 2 -12.83 -16.02 5.39
CA GLU A 2 -11.79 -15.18 5.97
C GLU A 2 -12.20 -13.71 5.89
N ASN A 3 -11.98 -12.98 6.98
CA ASN A 3 -12.17 -11.54 6.99
C ASN A 3 -11.00 -10.88 6.28
N ILE A 4 -11.25 -10.39 5.09
CA ILE A 4 -10.23 -9.73 4.27
C ILE A 4 -10.07 -8.29 4.74
N LYS A 5 -8.85 -7.92 5.10
CA LYS A 5 -8.45 -6.54 5.36
C LYS A 5 -7.16 -6.27 4.59
N LEU A 6 -7.21 -5.30 3.70
CA LEU A 6 -6.14 -5.01 2.75
C LEU A 6 -5.29 -3.85 3.22
N ALA A 7 -3.98 -3.99 3.06
CA ALA A 7 -3.04 -2.88 3.14
C ALA A 7 -2.50 -2.62 1.74
N VAL A 8 -2.49 -1.37 1.30
CA VAL A 8 -1.88 -0.96 0.04
C VAL A 8 -0.71 -0.04 0.36
N ILE A 9 0.51 -0.48 0.05
CA ILE A 9 1.74 0.25 0.34
C ILE A 9 2.21 0.95 -0.94
N GLY A 10 2.17 2.26 -0.91
CA GLY A 10 2.39 3.12 -2.06
C GLY A 10 1.07 3.57 -2.68
N LEU A 11 0.77 4.87 -2.55
CA LEU A 11 -0.50 5.46 -3.01
C LEU A 11 -0.28 6.39 -4.20
N GLY A 12 0.54 5.93 -5.15
CA GLY A 12 0.80 6.63 -6.39
C GLY A 12 -0.13 6.18 -7.52
N TYR A 13 0.39 6.17 -8.74
CA TYR A 13 -0.39 5.90 -9.96
C TYR A 13 -1.01 4.51 -10.01
N VAL A 14 -0.41 3.52 -9.36
CA VAL A 14 -0.93 2.15 -9.34
C VAL A 14 -1.67 1.88 -8.04
N GLY A 15 -1.07 2.23 -6.90
CA GLY A 15 -1.60 1.88 -5.59
C GLY A 15 -2.90 2.58 -5.25
N LEU A 16 -3.03 3.87 -5.55
CA LEU A 16 -4.26 4.60 -5.19
C LEU A 16 -5.49 4.08 -5.95
N PRO A 17 -5.45 3.89 -7.29
CA PRO A 17 -6.59 3.31 -7.99
C PRO A 17 -6.98 1.92 -7.46
N LEU A 18 -6.01 1.08 -7.14
CA LEU A 18 -6.26 -0.23 -6.54
C LEU A 18 -6.91 -0.11 -5.16
N ALA A 19 -6.36 0.75 -4.31
CA ALA A 19 -6.91 0.98 -2.97
C ALA A 19 -8.36 1.45 -3.03
N ARG A 20 -8.66 2.41 -3.90
CA ARG A 20 -10.03 2.90 -4.09
C ARG A 20 -10.96 1.80 -4.56
N LEU A 21 -10.53 1.01 -5.54
CA LEU A 21 -11.37 -0.06 -6.10
C LEU A 21 -11.68 -1.13 -5.05
N PHE A 22 -10.68 -1.60 -4.31
CA PHE A 22 -10.87 -2.59 -3.26
C PHE A 22 -11.72 -2.04 -2.10
N ALA A 23 -11.62 -0.75 -1.81
CA ALA A 23 -12.36 -0.10 -0.74
C ALA A 23 -13.87 -0.04 -1.01
N THR A 24 -14.32 -0.33 -2.22
CA THR A 24 -15.75 -0.48 -2.51
C THR A 24 -16.34 -1.75 -1.89
N ARG A 25 -15.49 -2.72 -1.51
CA ARG A 25 -15.94 -4.01 -0.99
C ARG A 25 -15.27 -4.43 0.32
N TYR A 26 -14.07 -3.96 0.60
CA TYR A 26 -13.25 -4.44 1.72
C TYR A 26 -12.73 -3.29 2.57
N PRO A 27 -12.40 -3.57 3.84
CA PRO A 27 -11.59 -2.65 4.62
C PRO A 27 -10.21 -2.50 3.98
N VAL A 28 -9.78 -1.27 3.70
CA VAL A 28 -8.49 -0.96 3.11
C VAL A 28 -7.77 0.11 3.91
N VAL A 29 -6.53 -0.16 4.28
CA VAL A 29 -5.60 0.82 4.84
C VAL A 29 -4.55 1.13 3.79
N GLY A 30 -4.53 2.36 3.29
CA GLY A 30 -3.53 2.83 2.37
C GLY A 30 -2.37 3.48 3.12
N TYR A 31 -1.16 3.13 2.75
CA TYR A 31 0.06 3.63 3.37
C TYR A 31 0.96 4.32 2.34
N ASP A 32 1.43 5.51 2.68
CA ASP A 32 2.45 6.21 1.91
C ASP A 32 3.40 6.93 2.86
N VAL A 33 4.69 6.93 2.53
CA VAL A 33 5.71 7.60 3.35
C VAL A 33 5.57 9.13 3.29
N LYS A 34 4.96 9.66 2.24
CA LYS A 34 4.78 11.09 2.04
C LYS A 34 3.55 11.58 2.79
N ARG A 35 3.78 12.27 3.89
CA ARG A 35 2.70 12.79 4.75
C ARG A 35 1.79 13.77 4.02
N GLU A 36 2.35 14.61 3.14
CA GLU A 36 1.57 15.56 2.33
C GLU A 36 0.61 14.84 1.39
N ARG A 37 1.06 13.71 0.81
CA ARG A 37 0.23 12.87 -0.03
C ARG A 37 -0.95 12.31 0.74
N VAL A 38 -0.68 11.76 1.92
CA VAL A 38 -1.72 11.21 2.81
C VAL A 38 -2.71 12.28 3.23
N ALA A 39 -2.22 13.46 3.63
CA ALA A 39 -3.08 14.56 4.03
C ALA A 39 -4.01 15.00 2.90
N ALA A 40 -3.50 15.15 1.69
CA ALA A 40 -4.30 15.52 0.52
C ALA A 40 -5.35 14.46 0.20
N LEU A 41 -4.97 13.18 0.24
CA LEU A 41 -5.91 12.08 0.00
C LEU A 41 -7.03 12.03 1.03
N MET A 42 -6.72 12.26 2.30
CA MET A 42 -7.73 12.27 3.36
C MET A 42 -8.68 13.48 3.26
N GLU A 43 -8.28 14.52 2.55
CA GLU A 43 -9.15 15.65 2.18
C GLU A 43 -9.97 15.36 0.91
N GLY A 44 -9.76 14.23 0.28
CA GLY A 44 -10.45 13.84 -0.94
C GLY A 44 -9.83 14.39 -2.23
N ARG A 45 -8.53 14.68 -2.20
CA ARG A 45 -7.80 15.22 -3.37
C ARG A 45 -6.67 14.30 -3.78
N ASP A 46 -6.64 13.92 -5.05
CA ASP A 46 -5.56 13.17 -5.67
C ASP A 46 -4.77 14.09 -6.63
N ALA A 47 -3.57 14.49 -6.23
CA ALA A 47 -2.71 15.34 -7.05
C ALA A 47 -2.27 14.66 -8.37
N THR A 48 -2.27 13.33 -8.43
CA THR A 48 -1.95 12.59 -9.65
C THR A 48 -3.13 12.50 -10.61
N GLN A 49 -4.32 12.86 -10.17
CA GLN A 49 -5.57 12.84 -10.96
C GLN A 49 -5.91 11.45 -11.54
N GLU A 50 -5.40 10.38 -10.95
CA GLU A 50 -5.75 9.01 -11.33
C GLU A 50 -7.14 8.61 -10.81
N VAL A 51 -7.52 9.17 -9.68
CA VAL A 51 -8.84 8.97 -9.07
C VAL A 51 -9.50 10.33 -8.92
N SER A 52 -10.73 10.47 -9.40
CA SER A 52 -11.46 11.72 -9.23
C SER A 52 -11.78 11.98 -7.75
N ASP A 53 -11.93 13.25 -7.39
CA ASP A 53 -12.29 13.63 -6.02
C ASP A 53 -13.58 12.95 -5.57
N GLU A 54 -14.56 12.86 -6.45
CA GLU A 54 -15.84 12.21 -6.16
C GLU A 54 -15.68 10.72 -5.85
N LEU A 55 -14.94 9.98 -6.67
CA LEU A 55 -14.67 8.55 -6.45
C LEU A 55 -13.86 8.32 -5.19
N LEU A 56 -12.87 9.17 -4.93
CA LEU A 56 -12.05 9.06 -3.73
C LEU A 56 -12.89 9.30 -2.48
N ARG A 57 -13.65 10.37 -2.44
CA ARG A 57 -14.53 10.71 -1.30
C ARG A 57 -15.59 9.65 -1.04
N SER A 58 -16.03 8.95 -2.08
CA SER A 58 -17.06 7.91 -1.95
C SER A 58 -16.61 6.72 -1.08
N VAL A 59 -15.32 6.49 -0.94
CA VAL A 59 -14.76 5.38 -0.16
C VAL A 59 -14.01 5.80 1.10
N LEU A 60 -13.68 7.08 1.27
CA LEU A 60 -12.89 7.54 2.41
C LEU A 60 -13.62 7.37 3.74
N LEU A 61 -12.89 6.85 4.71
CA LEU A 61 -13.31 6.80 6.11
C LEU A 61 -12.44 7.76 6.94
N PRO A 62 -13.02 8.42 7.95
CA PRO A 62 -12.25 9.34 8.79
C PRO A 62 -11.37 8.63 9.83
N ARG A 63 -11.46 7.31 9.91
CA ARG A 63 -10.78 6.45 10.88
C ARG A 63 -10.43 5.11 10.25
N LEU A 64 -9.64 4.31 10.96
CA LEU A 64 -9.37 2.93 10.54
C LEU A 64 -10.68 2.17 10.35
N PRO A 65 -10.82 1.41 9.25
CA PRO A 65 -12.02 0.61 9.03
C PRO A 65 -12.13 -0.50 10.09
N GLU A 66 -13.37 -0.76 10.49
CA GLU A 66 -13.68 -1.89 11.35
C GLU A 66 -13.71 -3.19 10.54
N GLU A 67 -13.74 -4.32 11.24
CA GLU A 67 -13.84 -5.62 10.60
C GLU A 67 -15.08 -5.69 9.70
N GLY A 68 -14.89 -6.05 8.43
CA GLY A 68 -15.97 -6.14 7.44
C GLY A 68 -16.49 -4.81 6.91
N GLU A 69 -15.96 -3.68 7.38
CA GLU A 69 -16.38 -2.36 6.92
C GLU A 69 -15.64 -1.98 5.63
N ALA A 70 -16.35 -1.84 4.52
CA ALA A 70 -15.77 -1.36 3.28
C ALA A 70 -15.40 0.12 3.39
N GLY A 71 -14.22 0.48 2.92
CA GLY A 71 -13.75 1.86 2.90
C GLY A 71 -12.25 1.97 2.95
N LEU A 72 -11.74 3.17 2.74
CA LEU A 72 -10.33 3.49 2.66
C LEU A 72 -9.93 4.50 3.75
N PHE A 73 -8.91 4.15 4.51
CA PHE A 73 -8.23 5.06 5.40
C PHE A 73 -6.76 5.14 5.00
N CYS A 74 -6.23 6.35 4.79
CA CYS A 74 -4.85 6.57 4.40
C CYS A 74 -4.00 7.03 5.59
N THR A 75 -2.79 6.52 5.69
CA THR A 75 -1.88 6.81 6.81
C THR A 75 -0.42 6.79 6.38
N SER A 76 0.42 7.51 7.13
CA SER A 76 1.88 7.39 7.07
C SER A 76 2.46 6.65 8.27
N ASP A 77 1.60 6.11 9.14
CA ASP A 77 2.01 5.33 10.32
C ASP A 77 1.88 3.85 10.02
N ALA A 78 3.03 3.17 9.89
CA ALA A 78 3.08 1.74 9.56
C ALA A 78 2.40 0.86 10.63
N GLU A 79 2.35 1.29 11.88
CA GLU A 79 1.68 0.51 12.93
C GLU A 79 0.17 0.36 12.67
N GLN A 80 -0.42 1.29 11.95
CA GLN A 80 -1.84 1.22 11.58
C GLN A 80 -2.13 0.14 10.53
N LEU A 81 -1.09 -0.47 9.95
CA LEU A 81 -1.24 -1.61 9.04
C LEU A 81 -1.43 -2.94 9.77
N ARG A 82 -1.15 -2.98 11.06
CA ARG A 82 -1.33 -4.22 11.83
C ARG A 82 -2.78 -4.67 11.79
N GLY A 83 -2.97 -5.97 11.67
CA GLY A 83 -4.29 -6.56 11.53
C GLY A 83 -4.75 -6.72 10.09
N CYS A 84 -4.07 -6.12 9.12
CA CYS A 84 -4.28 -6.45 7.72
C CYS A 84 -3.74 -7.85 7.43
N ASN A 85 -4.38 -8.58 6.52
CA ASN A 85 -3.97 -9.93 6.15
C ASN A 85 -3.59 -10.07 4.66
N TYR A 86 -3.79 -9.04 3.88
CA TYR A 86 -3.30 -8.93 2.50
C TYR A 86 -2.54 -7.62 2.36
N TYR A 87 -1.30 -7.70 1.90
CA TYR A 87 -0.43 -6.54 1.70
C TYR A 87 -0.10 -6.43 0.22
N ILE A 88 -0.51 -5.34 -0.40
CA ILE A 88 -0.20 -5.06 -1.81
C ILE A 88 0.87 -3.97 -1.85
N VAL A 89 2.04 -4.32 -2.35
CA VAL A 89 3.17 -3.40 -2.49
C VAL A 89 3.14 -2.82 -3.90
N ALA A 90 2.86 -1.53 -4.01
CA ALA A 90 2.68 -0.81 -5.27
C ALA A 90 3.52 0.48 -5.31
N VAL A 91 4.72 0.44 -4.73
CA VAL A 91 5.65 1.56 -4.72
C VAL A 91 6.31 1.73 -6.09
N PRO A 92 6.75 2.95 -6.45
CA PRO A 92 7.43 3.17 -7.72
C PRO A 92 8.80 2.50 -7.75
N THR A 93 9.24 2.14 -8.96
CA THR A 93 10.60 1.65 -9.24
C THR A 93 11.25 2.60 -10.24
N PRO A 94 11.65 3.82 -9.81
CA PRO A 94 12.22 4.80 -10.73
C PRO A 94 13.56 4.35 -11.29
N VAL A 95 13.94 4.89 -12.43
CA VAL A 95 15.27 4.67 -13.00
C VAL A 95 16.13 5.90 -12.74
N ASP A 96 17.44 5.67 -12.55
CA ASP A 96 18.40 6.75 -12.41
C ASP A 96 18.86 7.29 -13.77
N LEU A 97 19.81 8.24 -13.75
CA LEU A 97 20.37 8.84 -14.95
C LEU A 97 21.09 7.84 -15.87
N HIS A 98 21.47 6.69 -15.34
CA HIS A 98 22.14 5.63 -16.07
C HIS A 98 21.17 4.51 -16.50
N HIS A 99 19.86 4.74 -16.40
CA HIS A 99 18.81 3.77 -16.67
C HIS A 99 18.87 2.52 -15.77
N SER A 100 19.53 2.63 -14.61
CA SER A 100 19.51 1.58 -13.60
C SER A 100 18.30 1.76 -12.69
N PRO A 101 17.59 0.66 -12.34
CA PRO A 101 16.43 0.79 -11.44
C PRO A 101 16.86 1.19 -10.03
N ASP A 102 16.15 2.13 -9.44
CA ASP A 102 16.29 2.46 -8.02
C ASP A 102 15.28 1.61 -7.24
N LEU A 103 15.80 0.64 -6.51
CA LEU A 103 14.98 -0.29 -5.73
C LEU A 103 14.78 0.17 -4.28
N THR A 104 15.27 1.35 -3.91
CA THR A 104 15.15 1.88 -2.54
C THR A 104 13.69 1.92 -2.05
N PRO A 105 12.71 2.43 -2.84
CA PRO A 105 11.32 2.39 -2.39
C PRO A 105 10.80 0.98 -2.15
N LEU A 106 11.21 0.03 -2.98
CA LEU A 106 10.80 -1.37 -2.86
C LEU A 106 11.38 -2.03 -1.62
N TYR A 107 12.65 -1.80 -1.34
CA TYR A 107 13.30 -2.30 -0.12
C TYR A 107 12.66 -1.71 1.12
N SER A 108 12.43 -0.41 1.14
CA SER A 108 11.78 0.28 2.26
C SER A 108 10.37 -0.27 2.51
N ALA A 109 9.60 -0.47 1.46
CA ALA A 109 8.25 -1.05 1.57
C ALA A 109 8.29 -2.49 2.10
N SER A 110 9.25 -3.30 1.64
CA SER A 110 9.41 -4.68 2.10
C SER A 110 9.76 -4.75 3.58
N GLU A 111 10.62 -3.86 4.06
CA GLU A 111 10.94 -3.76 5.49
C GLU A 111 9.72 -3.31 6.31
N THR A 112 8.96 -2.34 5.82
CA THR A 112 7.75 -1.86 6.46
C THR A 112 6.73 -3.00 6.62
N VAL A 113 6.49 -3.76 5.57
CA VAL A 113 5.61 -4.93 5.60
C VAL A 113 6.12 -5.96 6.61
N GLY A 114 7.42 -6.26 6.58
CA GLY A 114 8.03 -7.24 7.48
C GLY A 114 7.81 -6.94 8.96
N LYS A 115 7.74 -5.67 9.34
CA LYS A 115 7.53 -5.25 10.73
C LYS A 115 6.10 -5.50 11.22
N VAL A 116 5.13 -5.58 10.33
CA VAL A 116 3.71 -5.71 10.68
C VAL A 116 3.09 -7.03 10.22
N LEU A 117 3.80 -7.76 9.37
CA LEU A 117 3.34 -9.02 8.78
C LEU A 117 3.14 -10.08 9.85
N GLY A 118 2.00 -10.74 9.82
CA GLY A 118 1.67 -11.85 10.69
C GLY A 118 1.73 -13.20 9.96
N ARG A 119 1.71 -14.27 10.75
CA ARG A 119 1.69 -15.61 10.18
C ARG A 119 0.40 -15.85 9.40
N GLY A 120 0.54 -16.35 8.19
CA GLY A 120 -0.60 -16.62 7.30
C GLY A 120 -1.01 -15.45 6.43
N ASP A 121 -0.42 -14.27 6.62
CA ASP A 121 -0.68 -13.12 5.78
C ASP A 121 -0.09 -13.32 4.38
N ILE A 122 -0.66 -12.63 3.40
CA ILE A 122 -0.24 -12.72 1.99
C ILE A 122 0.31 -11.38 1.55
N VAL A 123 1.46 -11.40 0.88
CA VAL A 123 2.08 -10.20 0.29
C VAL A 123 2.06 -10.33 -1.22
N ILE A 124 1.57 -9.30 -1.89
CA ILE A 124 1.49 -9.22 -3.35
C ILE A 124 2.34 -8.04 -3.81
N TYR A 125 3.33 -8.31 -4.67
CA TYR A 125 4.17 -7.26 -5.25
C TYR A 125 3.63 -6.88 -6.62
N GLU A 126 3.16 -5.64 -6.75
CA GLU A 126 2.67 -5.06 -8.00
C GLU A 126 3.69 -4.11 -8.64
N SER A 127 4.85 -3.92 -8.02
CA SER A 127 5.92 -3.10 -8.59
C SER A 127 6.61 -3.84 -9.73
N THR A 128 6.90 -3.12 -10.82
CA THR A 128 7.62 -3.70 -11.95
C THR A 128 9.10 -3.82 -11.61
N VAL A 129 9.62 -5.05 -11.63
CA VAL A 129 11.03 -5.35 -11.31
C VAL A 129 11.58 -6.42 -12.26
N CYS A 130 12.91 -6.53 -12.31
CA CYS A 130 13.56 -7.63 -13.03
C CYS A 130 13.22 -8.98 -12.39
N PRO A 131 13.23 -10.06 -13.17
CA PRO A 131 13.02 -11.40 -12.64
C PRO A 131 13.98 -11.70 -11.48
N GLY A 132 13.47 -12.31 -10.41
CA GLY A 132 14.24 -12.67 -9.23
C GLY A 132 14.29 -11.63 -8.12
N ILE A 133 14.02 -10.35 -8.41
CA ILE A 133 14.11 -9.29 -7.39
C ILE A 133 13.12 -9.54 -6.25
N THR A 134 11.89 -9.94 -6.56
CA THR A 134 10.88 -10.19 -5.53
C THR A 134 11.33 -11.32 -4.60
N GLU A 135 11.78 -12.44 -5.15
CA GLU A 135 12.18 -13.63 -4.38
C GLU A 135 13.51 -13.42 -3.67
N ASP A 136 14.51 -12.86 -4.36
CA ASP A 136 15.88 -12.79 -3.88
C ASP A 136 16.13 -11.59 -2.94
N GLU A 137 15.43 -10.50 -3.15
CA GLU A 137 15.66 -9.24 -2.43
C GLU A 137 14.50 -8.88 -1.48
N CYS A 138 13.28 -8.87 -1.98
CA CYS A 138 12.13 -8.36 -1.22
C CYS A 138 11.64 -9.34 -0.16
N VAL A 139 11.56 -10.62 -0.48
CA VAL A 139 11.09 -11.65 0.45
C VAL A 139 12.00 -11.74 1.67
N PRO A 140 13.35 -11.83 1.53
CA PRO A 140 14.23 -11.83 2.70
C PRO A 140 14.08 -10.61 3.58
N LEU A 141 13.92 -9.41 3.00
CA LEU A 141 13.73 -8.18 3.78
C LEU A 141 12.42 -8.21 4.58
N SER A 142 11.35 -8.73 3.99
CA SER A 142 10.06 -8.86 4.67
C SER A 142 10.12 -9.89 5.81
N LEU A 143 10.87 -10.97 5.63
CA LEU A 143 10.95 -12.06 6.60
C LEU A 143 11.88 -11.78 7.77
N ILE A 144 12.78 -10.82 7.67
CA ILE A 144 13.77 -10.51 8.70
C ILE A 144 13.14 -10.10 10.04
N HIS A 145 11.92 -9.60 10.02
CA HIS A 145 11.20 -9.07 11.18
C HIS A 145 10.07 -9.98 11.68
N ILE A 146 9.89 -11.14 11.09
CA ILE A 146 8.85 -12.09 11.49
C ILE A 146 9.28 -12.94 12.68
#